data_5dbfeea1c2cb8c37bcb4ad06f5ff4754
#
_entry.id   5dbfeea1c2cb8c37bcb4ad06f5ff4754
#
_cell.length_a   1.000
_cell.length_b   1.000
_cell.length_c   1.000
_cell.angle_alpha   90.00
_cell.angle_beta   90.00
_cell.angle_gamma   90.00
#
_symmetry.space_group_name_H-M   'P 1'
#
loop_
_entity.id
_entity.type
_entity.pdbx_description
1 polymer ?
#
loop_
_entity_poly.entity_id
_entity_poly.type
_entity_poly.pdbx_seq_one_letter_code
_entity_poly.pdbx_strand_id
1 'polypeptide(L)'
;TEPEKEMMTVRIATPDVHPTIQFLEKITGLTFDEEDWLGTTGKKEDPDGAFEKNSSGDLDLNTDANKVSKEQLIAKLAAWLKGQGVPEDQIMNKGRSKQDGWIHNAGDQVHFRTPIDGTDQKGFVQTDFMFTNNPDFQRGAKRGGTEKYGGKYRAMLLASIARGRGYKFSPKFGVVDPEQGDAVIADTWDKIATLLLGEGATEQDTHTVESMIKFLRNDPNYDELVAPFEATLEKDGMKLPEAVQTGYTTLADKQLARIKE
;
A
#
# COMPACT_ATOMS: atom_id res chain seq x y z
N THR A 1 -26.97 -24.21 5.53
CA THR A 1 -26.92 -23.36 4.31
C THR A 1 -27.09 -21.87 4.59
N GLU A 2 -27.64 -21.43 5.73
CA GLU A 2 -27.72 -19.99 6.09
C GLU A 2 -26.58 -19.47 6.94
N PRO A 3 -25.84 -20.26 7.75
CA PRO A 3 -24.75 -19.74 8.56
C PRO A 3 -23.55 -19.19 7.76
N GLU A 4 -23.32 -19.67 6.55
CA GLU A 4 -22.18 -19.22 5.72
C GLU A 4 -22.37 -17.79 5.17
N LYS A 5 -23.60 -17.36 4.95
CA LYS A 5 -23.93 -16.01 4.46
C LYS A 5 -23.76 -14.93 5.53
N GLU A 6 -24.02 -15.25 6.79
CA GLU A 6 -23.88 -14.30 7.92
C GLU A 6 -22.43 -13.98 8.25
N MET A 7 -21.49 -14.79 7.79
CA MET A 7 -20.06 -14.67 8.09
C MET A 7 -19.24 -14.02 6.97
N MET A 8 -19.85 -13.58 5.88
CA MET A 8 -19.13 -12.92 4.77
C MET A 8 -18.75 -11.49 5.14
N THR A 9 -17.53 -11.09 4.77
CA THR A 9 -17.10 -9.71 4.86
C THR A 9 -17.72 -8.86 3.76
N VAL A 10 -18.04 -7.61 4.09
CA VAL A 10 -18.62 -6.63 3.17
C VAL A 10 -17.71 -5.41 3.06
N ARG A 11 -17.97 -4.57 2.07
CA ARG A 11 -17.31 -3.27 1.98
C ARG A 11 -17.74 -2.37 3.14
N ILE A 12 -16.79 -1.65 3.72
CA ILE A 12 -17.07 -0.69 4.79
C ILE A 12 -17.26 0.72 4.21
N ALA A 13 -18.32 1.40 4.63
CA ALA A 13 -18.52 2.80 4.27
C ALA A 13 -17.45 3.69 4.95
N THR A 14 -16.98 4.71 4.23
CA THR A 14 -15.92 5.60 4.73
C THR A 14 -16.20 6.19 6.11
N PRO A 15 -17.43 6.64 6.46
CA PRO A 15 -17.74 7.14 7.81
C PRO A 15 -17.59 6.10 8.93
N ASP A 16 -17.68 4.81 8.62
CA ASP A 16 -17.57 3.72 9.59
C ASP A 16 -16.13 3.27 9.84
N VAL A 17 -15.17 3.71 9.01
CA VAL A 17 -13.76 3.27 9.12
C VAL A 17 -13.15 3.71 10.44
N HIS A 18 -13.22 4.99 10.78
CA HIS A 18 -12.64 5.50 12.03
C HIS A 18 -13.23 4.82 13.28
N PRO A 19 -14.57 4.71 13.46
CA PRO A 19 -15.14 3.97 14.59
C PRO A 19 -14.69 2.51 14.65
N THR A 20 -14.51 1.86 13.50
CA THR A 20 -14.04 0.46 13.44
C THR A 20 -12.58 0.36 13.87
N ILE A 21 -11.73 1.27 13.45
CA ILE A 21 -10.32 1.31 13.88
C ILE A 21 -10.23 1.59 15.38
N GLN A 22 -11.01 2.51 15.91
CA GLN A 22 -11.08 2.77 17.36
C GLN A 22 -11.51 1.51 18.15
N PHE A 23 -12.44 0.74 17.62
CA PHE A 23 -12.81 -0.54 18.21
C PHE A 23 -11.61 -1.50 18.22
N LEU A 24 -10.87 -1.62 17.10
CA LEU A 24 -9.66 -2.45 17.04
C LEU A 24 -8.59 -2.00 18.02
N GLU A 25 -8.36 -0.69 18.15
CA GLU A 25 -7.42 -0.13 19.13
C GLU A 25 -7.81 -0.50 20.56
N LYS A 26 -9.09 -0.46 20.87
CA LYS A 26 -9.62 -0.82 22.20
C LYS A 26 -9.36 -2.29 22.54
N ILE A 27 -9.60 -3.21 21.60
CA ILE A 27 -9.45 -4.66 21.87
C ILE A 27 -8.01 -5.16 21.78
N THR A 28 -7.16 -4.47 21.04
CA THR A 28 -5.76 -4.86 20.84
C THR A 28 -4.79 -4.09 21.73
N GLY A 29 -5.16 -2.89 22.17
CA GLY A 29 -4.26 -1.95 22.87
C GLY A 29 -3.22 -1.30 21.94
N LEU A 30 -3.36 -1.46 20.63
CA LEU A 30 -2.55 -0.78 19.63
C LEU A 30 -3.12 0.60 19.30
N THR A 31 -2.33 1.43 18.64
CA THR A 31 -2.77 2.73 18.10
C THR A 31 -2.43 2.77 16.62
N PHE A 32 -3.38 3.23 15.80
CA PHE A 32 -3.23 3.39 14.35
C PHE A 32 -3.58 4.82 13.95
N ASP A 33 -2.57 5.66 13.78
CA ASP A 33 -2.74 6.99 13.21
C ASP A 33 -3.22 6.90 11.75
N GLU A 34 -3.80 7.96 11.21
CA GLU A 34 -4.29 7.95 9.82
C GLU A 34 -3.19 7.60 8.80
N GLU A 35 -1.94 7.91 9.10
CA GLU A 35 -0.77 7.52 8.29
C GLU A 35 -0.57 6.00 8.24
N ASP A 36 -1.05 5.27 9.24
CA ASP A 36 -0.99 3.82 9.33
C ASP A 36 -2.19 3.11 8.68
N TRP A 37 -3.14 3.89 8.15
CA TRP A 37 -4.22 3.38 7.32
C TRP A 37 -3.71 3.27 5.89
N LEU A 38 -3.31 2.05 5.51
CA LEU A 38 -2.60 1.80 4.25
C LEU A 38 -3.55 1.73 3.05
N GLY A 39 -2.97 1.75 1.87
CA GLY A 39 -3.72 1.69 0.62
C GLY A 39 -4.70 2.85 0.51
N THR A 40 -5.97 2.50 0.30
CA THR A 40 -7.09 3.46 0.23
C THR A 40 -8.01 3.39 1.46
N THR A 41 -7.55 2.74 2.55
CA THR A 41 -8.33 2.58 3.78
C THR A 41 -8.78 3.94 4.34
N GLY A 42 -10.09 4.14 4.47
CA GLY A 42 -10.71 5.32 5.05
C GLY A 42 -10.46 6.65 4.34
N LYS A 43 -9.75 6.66 3.22
CA LYS A 43 -9.43 7.87 2.47
C LYS A 43 -10.60 8.24 1.58
N LYS A 44 -11.10 9.45 1.70
CA LYS A 44 -12.12 10.02 0.82
C LYS A 44 -11.52 10.44 -0.50
N GLU A 45 -10.31 11.01 -0.44
CA GLU A 45 -9.57 11.52 -1.58
C GLU A 45 -8.16 10.91 -1.57
N ASP A 46 -7.60 10.72 -2.75
CA ASP A 46 -6.17 10.51 -2.88
C ASP A 46 -5.43 11.74 -2.32
N PRO A 47 -4.27 11.58 -1.65
CA PRO A 47 -3.50 12.72 -1.15
C PRO A 47 -3.17 13.79 -2.20
N ASP A 48 -3.14 13.40 -3.45
CA ASP A 48 -2.93 14.31 -4.58
C ASP A 48 -4.26 14.84 -5.17
N GLY A 49 -5.40 14.60 -4.51
CA GLY A 49 -6.72 15.08 -4.91
C GLY A 49 -7.28 14.43 -6.18
N ALA A 50 -6.80 13.25 -6.54
CA ALA A 50 -7.11 12.62 -7.82
C ALA A 50 -8.51 11.97 -7.87
N PHE A 51 -9.03 11.48 -6.74
CA PHE A 51 -10.36 10.87 -6.68
C PHE A 51 -10.97 10.90 -5.27
N GLU A 52 -12.29 10.77 -5.22
CA GLU A 52 -13.06 10.61 -3.99
C GLU A 52 -13.50 9.16 -3.80
N LYS A 53 -13.41 8.66 -2.58
CA LYS A 53 -13.75 7.28 -2.25
C LYS A 53 -14.78 7.20 -1.13
N ASN A 54 -15.89 6.48 -1.41
CA ASN A 54 -17.03 6.35 -0.48
C ASN A 54 -16.98 5.08 0.39
N SER A 55 -16.18 4.08 0.00
CA SER A 55 -16.07 2.81 0.72
C SER A 55 -14.73 2.14 0.51
N SER A 56 -14.32 1.29 1.44
CA SER A 56 -13.15 0.42 1.35
C SER A 56 -13.57 -1.05 1.27
N GLY A 57 -12.82 -1.88 0.53
CA GLY A 57 -13.08 -3.32 0.47
C GLY A 57 -12.65 -4.04 1.74
N ASP A 58 -11.58 -3.57 2.33
CA ASP A 58 -10.90 -4.06 3.52
C ASP A 58 -10.28 -2.89 4.27
N LEU A 59 -9.71 -3.16 5.44
CA LEU A 59 -8.91 -2.23 6.22
C LEU A 59 -7.48 -2.76 6.25
N ASP A 60 -6.55 -2.04 5.66
CA ASP A 60 -5.12 -2.33 5.71
C ASP A 60 -4.47 -1.48 6.82
N LEU A 61 -3.93 -2.11 7.85
CA LEU A 61 -3.34 -1.41 8.99
C LEU A 61 -1.86 -1.72 9.13
N ASN A 62 -1.05 -0.68 9.09
CA ASN A 62 0.39 -0.74 9.29
C ASN A 62 0.69 -1.19 10.74
N THR A 63 1.33 -2.33 10.91
CA THR A 63 1.54 -2.93 12.22
C THR A 63 3.03 -3.10 12.49
N ASP A 64 3.54 -2.38 13.48
CA ASP A 64 4.95 -2.37 13.85
C ASP A 64 5.31 -3.66 14.60
N ALA A 65 6.03 -4.56 13.92
CA ALA A 65 6.50 -5.82 14.49
C ALA A 65 7.51 -5.65 15.65
N ASN A 66 8.09 -4.45 15.80
CA ASN A 66 8.95 -4.14 16.95
C ASN A 66 8.14 -3.88 18.23
N LYS A 67 6.86 -3.51 18.11
CA LYS A 67 5.96 -3.22 19.24
C LYS A 67 5.09 -4.40 19.63
N VAL A 68 4.68 -5.22 18.67
CA VAL A 68 3.79 -6.37 18.89
C VAL A 68 4.15 -7.49 17.92
N SER A 69 4.20 -8.72 18.42
CA SER A 69 4.35 -9.90 17.55
C SER A 69 2.98 -10.34 17.00
N LYS A 70 3.00 -11.14 15.92
CA LYS A 70 1.79 -11.74 15.37
C LYS A 70 1.06 -12.60 16.39
N GLU A 71 1.81 -13.40 17.15
CA GLU A 71 1.29 -14.27 18.19
C GLU A 71 0.62 -13.48 19.31
N GLN A 72 1.20 -12.36 19.72
CA GLN A 72 0.60 -11.47 20.71
C GLN A 72 -0.69 -10.83 20.19
N LEU A 73 -0.73 -10.37 18.94
CA LEU A 73 -1.94 -9.82 18.35
C LEU A 73 -3.03 -10.89 18.24
N ILE A 74 -2.71 -12.08 17.72
CA ILE A 74 -3.66 -13.19 17.62
C ILE A 74 -4.22 -13.55 18.99
N ALA A 75 -3.38 -13.60 20.03
CA ALA A 75 -3.83 -13.89 21.39
C ALA A 75 -4.84 -12.85 21.91
N LYS A 76 -4.61 -11.57 21.64
CA LYS A 76 -5.54 -10.48 22.04
C LYS A 76 -6.87 -10.57 21.30
N LEU A 77 -6.85 -10.79 20.00
CA LEU A 77 -8.07 -10.96 19.19
C LEU A 77 -8.84 -12.21 19.62
N ALA A 78 -8.15 -13.33 19.84
CA ALA A 78 -8.76 -14.57 20.30
C ALA A 78 -9.38 -14.42 21.69
N ALA A 79 -8.74 -13.71 22.61
CA ALA A 79 -9.27 -13.45 23.94
C ALA A 79 -10.57 -12.64 23.87
N TRP A 80 -10.62 -11.62 23.01
CA TRP A 80 -11.84 -10.85 22.78
C TRP A 80 -12.95 -11.73 22.22
N LEU A 81 -12.66 -12.55 21.18
CA LEU A 81 -13.65 -13.46 20.58
C LEU A 81 -14.22 -14.46 21.58
N LYS A 82 -13.37 -15.05 22.44
CA LYS A 82 -13.82 -15.92 23.53
C LYS A 82 -14.75 -15.20 24.50
N GLY A 83 -14.42 -13.96 24.83
CA GLY A 83 -15.30 -13.10 25.65
C GLY A 83 -16.66 -12.82 25.02
N GLN A 84 -16.76 -12.87 23.69
CA GLN A 84 -18.02 -12.75 22.94
C GLN A 84 -18.77 -14.10 22.77
N GLY A 85 -18.21 -15.18 23.31
CA GLY A 85 -18.81 -16.51 23.22
C GLY A 85 -18.53 -17.27 21.91
N VAL A 86 -17.55 -16.82 21.12
CA VAL A 86 -17.14 -17.55 19.90
C VAL A 86 -16.46 -18.88 20.32
N PRO A 87 -16.93 -20.04 19.79
CA PRO A 87 -16.31 -21.33 20.08
C PRO A 87 -14.83 -21.38 19.66
N GLU A 88 -13.99 -22.04 20.45
CA GLU A 88 -12.54 -22.14 20.22
C GLU A 88 -12.21 -22.64 18.80
N ASP A 89 -12.95 -23.61 18.30
CA ASP A 89 -12.75 -24.24 16.99
C ASP A 89 -13.16 -23.35 15.80
N GLN A 90 -13.79 -22.20 16.05
CA GLN A 90 -14.18 -21.20 15.06
C GLN A 90 -13.27 -19.95 15.06
N ILE A 91 -12.35 -19.81 16.01
CA ILE A 91 -11.50 -18.63 16.14
C ILE A 91 -10.51 -18.55 14.98
N MET A 92 -9.71 -19.60 14.80
CA MET A 92 -8.68 -19.65 13.76
C MET A 92 -9.16 -20.36 12.50
N ASN A 93 -8.79 -19.83 11.34
CA ASN A 93 -8.96 -20.55 10.07
C ASN A 93 -8.25 -21.91 10.11
N LYS A 94 -8.92 -22.96 9.64
CA LYS A 94 -8.42 -24.35 9.60
C LYS A 94 -7.54 -24.64 8.37
N GLY A 95 -7.49 -23.72 7.40
CA GLY A 95 -6.73 -23.92 6.18
C GLY A 95 -6.44 -22.61 5.44
N ARG A 96 -5.49 -22.66 4.49
CA ARG A 96 -5.06 -21.47 3.72
C ARG A 96 -6.12 -20.96 2.74
N SER A 97 -7.04 -21.81 2.30
CA SER A 97 -8.03 -21.51 1.26
C SER A 97 -9.47 -21.40 1.78
N LYS A 98 -9.69 -21.59 3.08
CA LYS A 98 -11.01 -21.52 3.70
C LYS A 98 -11.09 -20.33 4.64
N GLN A 99 -12.09 -19.49 4.44
CA GLN A 99 -12.43 -18.41 5.39
C GLN A 99 -13.44 -18.93 6.40
N ASP A 100 -13.07 -19.99 7.13
CA ASP A 100 -13.92 -20.71 8.08
C ASP A 100 -13.69 -20.28 9.55
N GLY A 101 -12.83 -19.31 9.79
CA GLY A 101 -12.53 -18.73 11.10
C GLY A 101 -12.58 -17.21 11.12
N TRP A 102 -12.48 -16.65 12.31
CA TRP A 102 -12.43 -15.21 12.54
C TRP A 102 -11.06 -14.61 12.30
N ILE A 103 -10.01 -15.40 12.53
CA ILE A 103 -8.61 -14.99 12.42
C ILE A 103 -7.89 -15.88 11.43
N HIS A 104 -7.17 -15.27 10.49
CA HIS A 104 -6.30 -15.98 9.56
C HIS A 104 -4.87 -15.48 9.68
N ASN A 105 -3.92 -16.38 9.98
CA ASN A 105 -2.50 -16.10 10.01
C ASN A 105 -1.91 -16.31 8.60
N ALA A 106 -1.68 -15.23 7.86
CA ALA A 106 -1.32 -15.25 6.45
C ALA A 106 0.02 -14.56 6.18
N GLY A 107 1.11 -15.31 6.16
CA GLY A 107 2.44 -14.77 5.84
C GLY A 107 2.85 -13.63 6.77
N ASP A 108 3.04 -12.44 6.23
CA ASP A 108 3.39 -11.22 6.99
C ASP A 108 2.13 -10.48 7.53
N GLN A 109 0.95 -11.09 7.46
CA GLN A 109 -0.31 -10.46 7.82
C GLN A 109 -1.08 -11.33 8.82
N VAL A 110 -1.95 -10.67 9.57
CA VAL A 110 -3.04 -11.30 10.32
C VAL A 110 -4.33 -10.70 9.80
N HIS A 111 -5.21 -11.53 9.23
CA HIS A 111 -6.53 -11.11 8.82
C HIS A 111 -7.52 -11.35 9.95
N PHE A 112 -8.36 -10.39 10.21
CA PHE A 112 -9.38 -10.45 11.23
C PHE A 112 -10.75 -10.04 10.66
N ARG A 113 -11.75 -10.85 10.90
CA ARG A 113 -13.14 -10.52 10.59
C ARG A 113 -13.67 -9.57 11.65
N THR A 114 -13.71 -8.29 11.31
CA THR A 114 -13.95 -7.18 12.23
C THR A 114 -15.39 -6.74 12.18
N PRO A 115 -16.12 -6.72 13.31
CA PRO A 115 -17.44 -6.10 13.37
C PRO A 115 -17.31 -4.61 13.02
N ILE A 116 -18.07 -4.13 12.05
CA ILE A 116 -18.08 -2.72 11.66
C ILE A 116 -18.58 -1.90 12.84
N ASP A 117 -17.83 -0.85 13.20
CA ASP A 117 -18.04 0.00 14.40
C ASP A 117 -18.03 -0.76 15.76
N GLY A 118 -17.58 -1.99 15.78
CA GLY A 118 -17.55 -2.86 16.97
C GLY A 118 -18.88 -3.53 17.28
N THR A 119 -19.88 -3.42 16.40
CA THR A 119 -21.19 -4.08 16.51
C THR A 119 -21.41 -5.05 15.34
N ASP A 120 -22.31 -5.99 15.49
CA ASP A 120 -22.68 -6.93 14.41
C ASP A 120 -23.78 -6.39 13.48
N GLN A 121 -24.32 -5.21 13.76
CA GLN A 121 -25.48 -4.65 13.07
C GLN A 121 -25.19 -4.24 11.61
N LYS A 122 -23.96 -3.80 11.33
CA LYS A 122 -23.53 -3.39 9.99
C LYS A 122 -22.75 -4.46 9.23
N GLY A 123 -22.65 -5.67 9.81
CA GLY A 123 -21.85 -6.75 9.27
C GLY A 123 -20.37 -6.66 9.64
N PHE A 124 -19.54 -7.31 8.84
CA PHE A 124 -18.11 -7.47 9.12
C PHE A 124 -17.27 -7.01 7.94
N VAL A 125 -16.14 -6.38 8.22
CA VAL A 125 -15.12 -6.04 7.24
C VAL A 125 -13.86 -6.86 7.52
N GLN A 126 -13.11 -7.24 6.49
CA GLN A 126 -11.79 -7.82 6.67
C GLN A 126 -10.81 -6.72 7.08
N THR A 127 -10.07 -6.96 8.16
CA THR A 127 -8.93 -6.13 8.55
C THR A 127 -7.65 -6.93 8.35
N ASP A 128 -6.70 -6.34 7.64
CA ASP A 128 -5.38 -6.91 7.40
C ASP A 128 -4.36 -6.14 8.24
N PHE A 129 -3.90 -6.76 9.33
CA PHE A 129 -2.77 -6.24 10.10
C PHE A 129 -1.49 -6.60 9.37
N MET A 130 -0.87 -5.61 8.74
CA MET A 130 0.30 -5.78 7.89
C MET A 130 1.58 -5.54 8.68
N PHE A 131 2.22 -6.62 9.15
CA PHE A 131 3.40 -6.57 9.99
C PHE A 131 4.66 -6.17 9.23
N THR A 132 5.42 -5.27 9.83
CA THR A 132 6.69 -4.80 9.28
C THR A 132 7.65 -4.39 10.40
N ASN A 133 8.96 -4.54 10.15
CA ASN A 133 10.01 -3.98 11.02
C ASN A 133 10.38 -2.53 10.62
N ASN A 134 9.86 -2.04 9.49
CA ASN A 134 10.09 -0.67 9.00
C ASN A 134 8.74 -0.03 8.62
N PRO A 135 7.96 0.46 9.60
CA PRO A 135 6.64 1.03 9.36
C PRO A 135 6.68 2.29 8.47
N ASP A 136 7.72 3.10 8.57
CA ASP A 136 7.86 4.31 7.73
C ASP A 136 7.99 3.95 6.25
N PHE A 137 8.79 2.94 5.93
CA PHE A 137 8.90 2.43 4.56
C PHE A 137 7.57 1.83 4.09
N GLN A 138 6.90 1.02 4.92
CA GLN A 138 5.65 0.35 4.53
C GLN A 138 4.52 1.35 4.24
N ARG A 139 4.43 2.48 4.95
CA ARG A 139 3.47 3.55 4.64
C ARG A 139 3.56 3.98 3.18
N GLY A 140 4.75 4.23 2.70
CA GLY A 140 4.98 4.59 1.30
C GLY A 140 4.84 3.42 0.33
N ALA A 141 5.30 2.21 0.68
CA ALA A 141 5.21 1.02 -0.19
C ALA A 141 3.76 0.60 -0.47
N LYS A 142 2.87 0.79 0.49
CA LYS A 142 1.45 0.44 0.41
C LYS A 142 0.53 1.62 0.06
N ARG A 143 1.10 2.70 -0.48
CA ARG A 143 0.33 3.85 -0.93
C ARG A 143 -0.62 3.48 -2.07
N GLY A 144 -1.86 3.98 -2.03
CA GLY A 144 -2.94 3.58 -2.93
C GLY A 144 -2.83 4.07 -4.39
N GLY A 145 -2.01 5.08 -4.66
CA GLY A 145 -1.95 5.70 -6.00
C GLY A 145 -3.21 6.53 -6.32
N THR A 146 -3.41 6.82 -7.61
CA THR A 146 -4.56 7.59 -8.11
C THR A 146 -5.72 6.68 -8.54
N GLU A 147 -6.87 7.26 -8.87
CA GLU A 147 -8.01 6.50 -9.43
C GLU A 147 -7.63 5.80 -10.73
N LYS A 148 -6.90 6.49 -11.61
CA LYS A 148 -6.49 5.96 -12.91
C LYS A 148 -5.35 4.95 -12.78
N TYR A 149 -4.35 5.26 -11.94
CA TYR A 149 -3.19 4.41 -11.72
C TYR A 149 -3.08 4.08 -10.23
N GLY A 150 -3.79 3.04 -9.81
CA GLY A 150 -3.78 2.58 -8.41
C GLY A 150 -2.43 2.06 -7.95
N GLY A 151 -2.36 1.68 -6.68
CA GLY A 151 -1.12 1.22 -6.02
C GLY A 151 -0.40 0.09 -6.75
N LYS A 152 -1.14 -0.80 -7.42
CA LYS A 152 -0.58 -1.85 -8.29
C LYS A 152 0.34 -1.26 -9.37
N TYR A 153 -0.16 -0.29 -10.13
CA TYR A 153 0.60 0.33 -11.23
C TYR A 153 1.76 1.17 -10.72
N ARG A 154 1.58 1.85 -9.58
CA ARG A 154 2.67 2.56 -8.92
C ARG A 154 3.82 1.61 -8.55
N ALA A 155 3.53 0.48 -7.93
CA ALA A 155 4.54 -0.53 -7.59
C ALA A 155 5.21 -1.12 -8.83
N MET A 156 4.46 -1.35 -9.91
CA MET A 156 4.99 -1.84 -11.18
C MET A 156 5.94 -0.85 -11.84
N LEU A 157 5.63 0.46 -11.79
CA LEU A 157 6.52 1.49 -12.33
C LEU A 157 7.80 1.59 -11.50
N LEU A 158 7.72 1.59 -10.17
CA LEU A 158 8.91 1.55 -9.31
C LEU A 158 9.81 0.36 -9.62
N ALA A 159 9.22 -0.83 -9.84
CA ALA A 159 9.97 -2.02 -10.22
C ALA A 159 10.62 -1.91 -11.61
N SER A 160 9.93 -1.29 -12.57
CA SER A 160 10.45 -1.04 -13.93
C SER A 160 11.66 -0.11 -13.89
N ILE A 161 11.54 1.02 -13.17
CA ILE A 161 12.62 2.00 -13.01
C ILE A 161 13.82 1.36 -12.31
N ALA A 162 13.60 0.66 -11.19
CA ALA A 162 14.66 -0.03 -10.46
C ALA A 162 15.43 -0.99 -11.37
N ARG A 163 14.72 -1.80 -12.17
CA ARG A 163 15.34 -2.74 -13.11
C ARG A 163 16.18 -2.03 -14.18
N GLY A 164 15.67 -0.95 -14.75
CA GLY A 164 16.41 -0.15 -15.72
C GLY A 164 17.68 0.51 -15.14
N ARG A 165 17.69 0.72 -13.82
CA ARG A 165 18.88 1.20 -13.08
C ARG A 165 19.82 0.08 -12.61
N GLY A 166 19.50 -1.20 -12.89
CA GLY A 166 20.29 -2.36 -12.46
C GLY A 166 19.94 -2.86 -11.05
N TYR A 167 18.84 -2.40 -10.49
CA TYR A 167 18.38 -2.77 -9.14
C TYR A 167 17.07 -3.55 -9.16
N LYS A 168 16.60 -3.96 -7.97
CA LYS A 168 15.25 -4.49 -7.76
C LYS A 168 14.52 -3.63 -6.73
N PHE A 169 13.24 -3.38 -6.96
CA PHE A 169 12.35 -2.80 -5.95
C PHE A 169 11.62 -3.91 -5.21
N SER A 170 11.79 -3.95 -3.90
CA SER A 170 11.08 -4.84 -2.99
C SER A 170 10.04 -4.05 -2.20
N PRO A 171 8.74 -4.41 -2.27
CA PRO A 171 7.72 -3.77 -1.43
C PRO A 171 7.93 -4.00 0.08
N LYS A 172 8.83 -4.92 0.45
CA LYS A 172 9.13 -5.26 1.83
C LYS A 172 10.39 -4.58 2.37
N PHE A 173 11.41 -4.40 1.52
CA PHE A 173 12.74 -3.99 1.97
C PHE A 173 13.23 -2.67 1.37
N GLY A 174 12.60 -2.18 0.30
CA GLY A 174 13.09 -1.02 -0.46
C GLY A 174 13.83 -1.42 -1.73
N VAL A 175 14.85 -0.67 -2.10
CA VAL A 175 15.67 -0.98 -3.27
C VAL A 175 16.83 -1.86 -2.85
N VAL A 176 17.02 -2.97 -3.56
CA VAL A 176 18.08 -3.95 -3.31
C VAL A 176 18.98 -4.09 -4.53
N ASP A 177 20.25 -4.37 -4.27
CA ASP A 177 21.26 -4.60 -5.31
C ASP A 177 21.46 -6.12 -5.55
N PRO A 178 21.02 -6.65 -6.71
CA PRO A 178 21.18 -8.06 -7.01
C PRO A 178 22.64 -8.51 -7.18
N GLU A 179 23.53 -7.60 -7.56
CA GLU A 179 24.97 -7.90 -7.70
C GLU A 179 25.66 -8.06 -6.34
N GLN A 180 25.06 -7.49 -5.29
CA GLN A 180 25.52 -7.60 -3.90
C GLN A 180 24.67 -8.58 -3.08
N GLY A 181 24.09 -9.61 -3.69
CA GLY A 181 23.29 -10.62 -2.99
C GLY A 181 21.99 -10.07 -2.42
N ASP A 182 21.34 -9.18 -3.14
CA ASP A 182 20.11 -8.48 -2.71
C ASP A 182 20.29 -7.64 -1.43
N ALA A 183 21.48 -7.07 -1.23
CA ALA A 183 21.70 -6.11 -0.15
C ALA A 183 20.79 -4.89 -0.30
N VAL A 184 20.16 -4.47 0.80
CA VAL A 184 19.31 -3.26 0.83
C VAL A 184 20.17 -2.02 0.71
N ILE A 185 19.97 -1.23 -0.34
CA ILE A 185 20.73 0.00 -0.62
C ILE A 185 19.90 1.26 -0.41
N ALA A 186 18.58 1.19 -0.43
CA ALA A 186 17.69 2.29 -0.08
C ALA A 186 16.40 1.76 0.56
N ASP A 187 16.13 2.16 1.79
CA ASP A 187 15.00 1.76 2.63
C ASP A 187 14.19 2.94 3.19
N THR A 188 14.54 4.15 2.80
CA THR A 188 13.76 5.37 3.03
C THR A 188 13.29 5.96 1.71
N TRP A 189 12.14 6.62 1.72
CA TRP A 189 11.54 7.11 0.48
C TRP A 189 12.36 8.22 -0.19
N ASP A 190 13.04 9.09 0.56
CA ASP A 190 13.93 10.09 -0.02
C ASP A 190 15.15 9.46 -0.71
N LYS A 191 15.74 8.42 -0.09
CA LYS A 191 16.84 7.67 -0.74
C LYS A 191 16.35 6.93 -1.98
N ILE A 192 15.17 6.33 -1.92
CA ILE A 192 14.54 5.63 -3.06
C ILE A 192 14.28 6.62 -4.19
N ALA A 193 13.70 7.79 -3.88
CA ALA A 193 13.44 8.83 -4.85
C ALA A 193 14.71 9.27 -5.55
N THR A 194 15.74 9.61 -4.80
CA THR A 194 17.05 10.03 -5.36
C THR A 194 17.67 8.93 -6.22
N LEU A 195 17.65 7.69 -5.73
CA LEU A 195 18.28 6.56 -6.44
C LEU A 195 17.55 6.20 -7.74
N LEU A 196 16.23 6.19 -7.71
CA LEU A 196 15.41 5.74 -8.86
C LEU A 196 15.06 6.88 -9.81
N LEU A 197 14.68 8.04 -9.31
CA LEU A 197 14.24 9.17 -10.14
C LEU A 197 15.38 10.11 -10.50
N GLY A 198 16.36 10.30 -9.61
CA GLY A 198 17.51 11.15 -9.83
C GLY A 198 17.67 12.23 -8.78
N GLU A 199 18.74 13.00 -8.92
CA GLU A 199 19.07 14.10 -8.00
C GLU A 199 17.95 15.15 -7.95
N GLY A 200 17.62 15.59 -6.73
CA GLY A 200 16.54 16.55 -6.47
C GLY A 200 15.16 15.95 -6.33
N ALA A 201 15.01 14.64 -6.58
CA ALA A 201 13.76 13.93 -6.31
C ALA A 201 13.53 13.76 -4.80
N THR A 202 12.29 13.89 -4.40
CA THR A 202 11.82 13.72 -3.02
C THR A 202 10.83 12.56 -2.91
N GLU A 203 10.50 12.14 -1.70
CA GLU A 203 9.47 11.16 -1.44
C GLU A 203 8.18 11.48 -2.22
N GLN A 204 7.76 12.75 -2.25
CA GLN A 204 6.53 13.18 -2.93
C GLN A 204 6.52 12.85 -4.42
N ASP A 205 7.66 12.89 -5.09
CA ASP A 205 7.77 12.54 -6.51
C ASP A 205 7.50 11.04 -6.77
N THR A 206 7.60 10.20 -5.74
CA THR A 206 7.29 8.77 -5.81
C THR A 206 5.82 8.43 -5.54
N HIS A 207 4.99 9.40 -5.18
CA HIS A 207 3.64 9.16 -4.67
C HIS A 207 2.69 8.58 -5.72
N THR A 208 2.80 9.00 -6.97
CA THR A 208 1.91 8.60 -8.06
C THR A 208 2.68 8.20 -9.31
N VAL A 209 2.03 7.45 -10.20
CA VAL A 209 2.58 7.16 -11.54
C VAL A 209 2.82 8.47 -12.29
N GLU A 210 1.87 9.39 -12.21
CA GLU A 210 1.92 10.69 -12.89
C GLU A 210 3.11 11.52 -12.44
N SER A 211 3.37 11.61 -11.12
CA SER A 211 4.50 12.38 -10.57
C SER A 211 5.84 11.76 -10.97
N MET A 212 5.97 10.44 -10.93
CA MET A 212 7.20 9.74 -11.37
C MET A 212 7.46 9.94 -12.86
N ILE A 213 6.47 9.77 -13.72
CA ILE A 213 6.59 9.99 -15.16
C ILE A 213 6.97 11.44 -15.46
N LYS A 214 6.34 12.40 -14.79
CA LYS A 214 6.67 13.82 -14.92
C LYS A 214 8.13 14.10 -14.56
N PHE A 215 8.63 13.53 -13.46
CA PHE A 215 10.01 13.73 -13.03
C PHE A 215 11.01 13.11 -14.01
N LEU A 216 10.74 11.88 -14.49
CA LEU A 216 11.65 11.11 -15.35
C LEU A 216 11.71 11.60 -16.80
N ARG A 217 10.80 12.44 -17.26
CA ARG A 217 10.70 12.83 -18.68
C ARG A 217 11.97 13.33 -19.30
N ASN A 218 12.82 13.91 -18.52
CA ASN A 218 14.08 14.49 -18.96
C ASN A 218 15.28 13.60 -18.63
N ASP A 219 15.04 12.42 -18.09
CA ASP A 219 16.09 11.41 -17.90
C ASP A 219 16.52 10.88 -19.28
N PRO A 220 17.82 10.86 -19.58
CA PRO A 220 18.31 10.33 -20.87
C PRO A 220 17.95 8.87 -21.12
N ASN A 221 17.66 8.11 -20.07
CA ASN A 221 17.28 6.70 -20.12
C ASN A 221 15.75 6.50 -19.98
N TYR A 222 14.94 7.55 -20.12
CA TYR A 222 13.49 7.50 -19.92
C TYR A 222 12.82 6.30 -20.59
N ASP A 223 13.12 6.10 -21.88
CA ASP A 223 12.49 5.00 -22.65
C ASP A 223 12.82 3.63 -22.07
N GLU A 224 14.08 3.41 -21.69
CA GLU A 224 14.53 2.14 -21.08
C GLU A 224 13.88 1.91 -19.71
N LEU A 225 13.76 2.96 -18.89
CA LEU A 225 13.18 2.88 -17.56
C LEU A 225 11.68 2.62 -17.59
N VAL A 226 10.98 3.16 -18.58
CA VAL A 226 9.51 3.22 -18.61
C VAL A 226 8.87 2.20 -19.58
N ALA A 227 9.59 1.77 -20.64
CA ALA A 227 9.04 0.87 -21.64
C ALA A 227 8.44 -0.44 -21.09
N PRO A 228 9.05 -1.15 -20.11
CA PRO A 228 8.43 -2.36 -19.55
C PRO A 228 7.11 -2.07 -18.83
N PHE A 229 6.99 -0.92 -18.19
CA PHE A 229 5.75 -0.49 -17.55
C PHE A 229 4.68 -0.12 -18.60
N GLU A 230 5.06 0.62 -19.64
CA GLU A 230 4.16 0.96 -20.75
C GLU A 230 3.59 -0.27 -21.43
N ALA A 231 4.43 -1.28 -21.71
CA ALA A 231 3.98 -2.56 -22.27
C ALA A 231 2.97 -3.28 -21.36
N THR A 232 3.09 -3.13 -20.05
CA THR A 232 2.11 -3.69 -19.11
C THR A 232 0.79 -2.91 -19.14
N LEU A 233 0.86 -1.57 -19.18
CA LEU A 233 -0.34 -0.73 -19.31
C LEU A 233 -1.13 -1.05 -20.58
N GLU A 234 -0.44 -1.23 -21.72
CA GLU A 234 -1.06 -1.57 -23.00
C GLU A 234 -1.84 -2.89 -22.93
N LYS A 235 -1.31 -3.90 -22.25
CA LYS A 235 -2.02 -5.18 -22.03
C LYS A 235 -3.31 -5.01 -21.23
N ASP A 236 -3.33 -4.05 -20.33
CA ASP A 236 -4.50 -3.71 -19.52
C ASP A 236 -5.40 -2.66 -20.22
N GLY A 237 -5.13 -2.31 -21.48
CA GLY A 237 -5.89 -1.33 -22.26
C GLY A 237 -5.67 0.12 -21.82
N MET A 238 -4.58 0.39 -21.12
CA MET A 238 -4.24 1.69 -20.57
C MET A 238 -3.05 2.31 -21.32
N LYS A 239 -2.88 3.62 -21.14
CA LYS A 239 -1.76 4.39 -21.69
C LYS A 239 -1.01 5.12 -20.58
N LEU A 240 0.23 5.49 -20.86
CA LEU A 240 1.00 6.39 -20.01
C LEU A 240 0.24 7.71 -19.76
N PRO A 241 0.48 8.37 -18.61
CA PRO A 241 -0.04 9.70 -18.38
C PRO A 241 0.36 10.66 -19.50
N GLU A 242 -0.59 11.49 -19.95
CA GLU A 242 -0.25 12.57 -20.86
C GLU A 242 0.75 13.49 -20.17
N ALA A 243 1.79 13.82 -20.92
CA ALA A 243 2.80 14.70 -20.42
C ALA A 243 2.23 16.10 -20.20
N VAL A 244 2.17 16.53 -18.97
CA VAL A 244 2.13 17.97 -18.71
C VAL A 244 3.41 18.52 -19.30
N GLN A 245 3.29 19.29 -20.40
CA GLN A 245 4.41 20.00 -21.00
C GLN A 245 4.94 20.95 -19.93
N THR A 246 6.04 20.58 -19.30
CA THR A 246 6.93 21.57 -18.71
C THR A 246 7.50 22.32 -19.90
N GLY A 247 7.59 23.66 -19.87
CA GLY A 247 7.91 24.51 -21.01
C GLY A 247 9.27 24.30 -21.70
N TYR A 248 9.90 23.15 -21.50
CA TYR A 248 11.13 22.69 -22.13
C TYR A 248 10.90 21.38 -22.83
N THR A 249 10.81 21.42 -24.14
CA THR A 249 10.48 20.25 -24.99
C THR A 249 11.71 19.45 -25.41
N THR A 250 12.92 19.97 -25.27
CA THR A 250 14.16 19.29 -25.67
C THR A 250 15.32 19.58 -24.72
N LEU A 251 16.38 18.74 -24.78
CA LEU A 251 17.64 18.99 -24.05
C LEU A 251 18.27 20.33 -24.48
N ALA A 252 18.09 20.71 -25.73
CA ALA A 252 18.55 22.01 -26.29
C ALA A 252 17.84 23.21 -25.65
N ASP A 253 16.52 23.10 -25.42
CA ASP A 253 15.74 24.16 -24.78
C ASP A 253 16.18 24.38 -23.32
N LYS A 254 16.60 23.31 -22.63
CA LYS A 254 17.14 23.38 -21.26
C LYS A 254 18.51 24.02 -21.20
N GLN A 255 19.37 23.67 -22.15
CA GLN A 255 20.70 24.29 -22.24
C GLN A 255 20.60 25.77 -22.55
N LEU A 256 19.67 26.18 -23.44
CA LEU A 256 19.37 27.56 -23.76
C LEU A 256 18.81 28.34 -22.56
N ALA A 257 17.98 27.73 -21.73
CA ALA A 257 17.47 28.36 -20.51
C ALA A 257 18.57 28.64 -19.48
N ARG A 258 19.52 27.69 -19.29
CA ARG A 258 20.68 27.85 -18.38
C ARG A 258 21.67 28.91 -18.82
N ILE A 259 21.71 29.26 -20.09
CA ILE A 259 22.59 30.30 -20.63
C ILE A 259 21.97 31.70 -20.46
N LYS A 260 20.66 31.78 -20.21
CA LYS A 260 19.92 33.04 -20.04
C LYS A 260 19.73 33.47 -18.59
N GLU A 261 20.08 32.61 -17.62
CA GLU A 261 20.22 32.91 -16.19
C GLU A 261 21.69 33.33 -15.88
#